data_0de157acc579fbff271f3f91677b9921
#
_entry.id   0de157acc579fbff271f3f91677b9921
#
_cell.length_a   1.000
_cell.length_b   1.000
_cell.length_c   1.000
_cell.angle_alpha   90.00
_cell.angle_beta   90.00
_cell.angle_gamma   90.00
#
_symmetry.space_group_name_H-M   'P 1'
#
loop_
_entity.id
_entity.type
_entity.pdbx_description
1 polymer ?
#
loop_
_entity_poly.entity_id
_entity_poly.type
_entity_poly.pdbx_seq_one_letter_code
_entity_poly.pdbx_strand_id
1 'polypeptide(L)'
;MIELAESATSDVDFHKQILKDFDLFCVAYVRLDNRKPMYPAPWQSEAARTFEEHSVNLFIEPRKIGKSAVLSAYVLWKMCKDESTRAVIFAPTQAQLFIMEDIWKALKRCDYLMNEYVQPSAPLNKRGTYGKEYIRFSKNESEVVASNLAQSQKADSKRGNKGSLFIVDEIELVTKEVRTTVIDDMMADAYSEKKMIMVGTPKSIANPELELEWESYKQSPDEYGTHHINIWEAIDEGAITRSYIKNRFKRLNIPCQWVLQKGMCAPHSLTEDAEIDGWKCNKCCMLNDDFVAENMGEFPKSAGKFFPKLFLDACGEDTWPLNLNPEGGREYIMGIDYGLLLNPTQICVFEVQMSSARLVYWEEISPVPPEEGTRDYDPIIKRIKEIYRDYNGQITRIYPDATAAGIQITADLTKEPSRIPSNRIYSNETAAKKEVLGVWMTGPFKHEMMQNYRTMIMDGRLKVPKLEPYWTKFMLEHDGVVVQKVTGTANYLKFKEPVGGTIDLLDSMALAMLHFSKEAVKPFLGFAASEMVIR
;
A
#
# COMPACT_ATOMS: atom_id res chain seq x y z
N MET A 1 11.58 15.55 39.13
CA MET A 1 10.59 14.94 40.08
C MET A 1 10.97 15.17 41.53
N ILE A 2 12.19 14.82 41.99
CA ILE A 2 12.63 15.04 43.39
C ILE A 2 12.65 16.54 43.73
N GLU A 3 13.27 17.38 42.89
CA GLU A 3 13.29 18.84 43.05
C GLU A 3 11.90 19.49 43.05
N LEU A 4 10.96 18.98 42.24
CA LEU A 4 9.56 19.43 42.21
C LEU A 4 8.82 19.07 43.52
N ALA A 5 9.07 17.89 44.07
CA ALA A 5 8.49 17.47 45.32
C ALA A 5 8.98 18.31 46.50
N GLU A 6 10.25 18.75 46.47
CA GLU A 6 10.84 19.61 47.50
C GLU A 6 10.34 21.07 47.43
N SER A 7 9.87 21.52 46.27
CA SER A 7 9.35 22.88 46.06
C SER A 7 7.85 23.04 46.26
N ALA A 8 7.10 21.93 46.28
CA ALA A 8 5.65 21.94 46.42
C ALA A 8 5.23 22.07 47.90
N THR A 9 4.32 23.01 48.21
CA THR A 9 3.80 23.24 49.56
C THR A 9 2.63 22.33 49.90
N SER A 10 2.06 21.64 48.93
CA SER A 10 0.98 20.66 49.08
C SER A 10 0.93 19.68 47.92
N ASP A 11 0.24 18.55 48.07
CA ASP A 11 -0.01 17.58 47.02
C ASP A 11 -0.74 18.22 45.81
N VAL A 12 -1.61 19.18 46.09
CA VAL A 12 -2.34 19.93 45.06
C VAL A 12 -1.41 20.80 44.24
N ASP A 13 -0.44 21.46 44.86
CA ASP A 13 0.53 22.30 44.16
C ASP A 13 1.49 21.45 43.32
N PHE A 14 1.89 20.30 43.84
CA PHE A 14 2.68 19.34 43.10
C PHE A 14 1.97 18.84 41.84
N HIS A 15 0.69 18.47 41.95
CA HIS A 15 -0.11 18.06 40.81
C HIS A 15 -0.28 19.17 39.79
N LYS A 16 -0.55 20.41 40.20
CA LYS A 16 -0.63 21.57 39.29
C LYS A 16 0.67 21.83 38.54
N GLN A 17 1.82 21.58 39.16
CA GLN A 17 3.11 21.70 38.47
C GLN A 17 3.30 20.63 37.40
N ILE A 18 2.92 19.38 37.72
CA ILE A 18 2.97 18.26 36.75
C ILE A 18 2.10 18.54 35.54
N LEU A 19 0.91 19.13 35.72
CA LEU A 19 -0.01 19.44 34.62
C LEU A 19 0.51 20.53 33.67
N LYS A 20 1.52 21.31 34.04
CA LYS A 20 2.12 22.31 33.16
C LYS A 20 3.04 21.73 32.09
N ASP A 21 3.53 20.50 32.30
CA ASP A 21 4.53 19.87 31.47
C ASP A 21 4.06 18.47 31.04
N PHE A 22 4.02 18.24 29.75
CA PHE A 22 3.56 16.99 29.15
C PHE A 22 4.45 15.80 29.55
N ASP A 23 5.77 15.98 29.55
CA ASP A 23 6.71 14.90 29.83
C ASP A 23 6.63 14.50 31.30
N LEU A 24 6.54 15.47 32.21
CA LEU A 24 6.31 15.21 33.63
C LEU A 24 4.98 14.49 33.87
N PHE A 25 3.94 14.89 33.15
CA PHE A 25 2.64 14.21 33.22
C PHE A 25 2.75 12.73 32.79
N CYS A 26 3.41 12.46 31.66
CA CYS A 26 3.60 11.10 31.18
C CYS A 26 4.36 10.24 32.19
N VAL A 27 5.46 10.74 32.76
CA VAL A 27 6.26 10.01 33.75
C VAL A 27 5.48 9.79 35.04
N ALA A 28 4.71 10.79 35.46
CA ALA A 28 3.94 10.71 36.71
C ALA A 28 2.72 9.78 36.63
N TYR A 29 1.94 9.89 35.54
CA TYR A 29 0.60 9.32 35.47
C TYR A 29 0.35 8.30 34.38
N VAL A 30 1.09 8.34 33.25
CA VAL A 30 0.88 7.37 32.16
C VAL A 30 1.69 6.09 32.42
N ARG A 31 1.01 4.96 32.35
CA ARG A 31 1.63 3.63 32.56
C ARG A 31 1.48 2.78 31.31
N LEU A 32 2.60 2.31 30.79
CA LEU A 32 2.68 1.41 29.62
C LEU A 32 2.14 0.00 29.97
N ASP A 33 2.06 -0.88 28.99
CA ASP A 33 1.57 -2.25 29.16
C ASP A 33 2.32 -3.06 30.23
N ASN A 34 3.61 -2.80 30.40
CA ASN A 34 4.44 -3.40 31.45
C ASN A 34 4.35 -2.67 32.81
N ARG A 35 3.38 -1.78 33.00
CA ARG A 35 3.18 -0.91 34.17
C ARG A 35 4.34 0.06 34.48
N LYS A 36 5.33 0.19 33.60
CA LYS A 36 6.38 1.19 33.77
C LYS A 36 5.86 2.58 33.40
N PRO A 37 6.42 3.65 33.97
CA PRO A 37 6.13 5.01 33.54
C PRO A 37 6.41 5.17 32.04
N MET A 38 5.61 6.00 31.38
CA MET A 38 5.89 6.41 30.03
C MET A 38 6.95 7.51 30.06
N TYR A 39 8.10 7.22 29.48
CA TYR A 39 9.13 8.23 29.18
C TYR A 39 8.96 8.58 27.70
N PRO A 40 8.43 9.79 27.36
CA PRO A 40 8.29 10.19 25.97
C PRO A 40 9.66 10.17 25.28
N ALA A 41 9.71 9.63 24.05
CA ALA A 41 10.87 9.82 23.18
C ALA A 41 10.97 11.29 22.78
N PRO A 42 12.14 11.81 22.41
CA PRO A 42 12.32 13.22 22.01
C PRO A 42 11.28 13.69 21.00
N TRP A 43 11.02 12.90 19.95
CA TRP A 43 10.01 13.22 18.95
C TRP A 43 8.58 13.32 19.53
N GLN A 44 8.25 12.52 20.55
CA GLN A 44 6.93 12.55 21.18
C GLN A 44 6.73 13.82 22.03
N SER A 45 7.77 14.26 22.69
CA SER A 45 7.78 15.54 23.42
C SER A 45 7.67 16.73 22.46
N GLU A 46 8.38 16.67 21.33
CA GLU A 46 8.29 17.68 20.27
C GLU A 46 6.90 17.69 19.63
N ALA A 47 6.34 16.51 19.35
CA ALA A 47 4.98 16.39 18.83
C ALA A 47 3.96 17.06 19.77
N ALA A 48 4.03 16.77 21.07
CA ALA A 48 3.11 17.38 22.05
C ALA A 48 3.26 18.91 22.12
N ARG A 49 4.48 19.43 21.96
CA ARG A 49 4.75 20.88 21.89
C ARG A 49 4.13 21.49 20.63
N THR A 50 4.36 20.88 19.47
CA THR A 50 3.77 21.32 18.20
C THR A 50 2.25 21.33 18.26
N PHE A 51 1.63 20.32 18.92
CA PHE A 51 0.18 20.33 19.14
C PHE A 51 -0.29 21.51 19.99
N GLU A 52 0.49 21.98 20.98
CA GLU A 52 0.13 23.15 21.77
C GLU A 52 0.28 24.47 20.98
N GLU A 53 1.28 24.56 20.12
CA GLU A 53 1.62 25.77 19.39
C GLU A 53 0.66 26.07 18.23
N HIS A 54 0.07 25.06 17.61
CA HIS A 54 -0.75 25.22 16.40
C HIS A 54 -2.19 24.74 16.61
N SER A 55 -3.13 25.44 15.97
CA SER A 55 -4.55 25.06 15.97
C SER A 55 -4.82 23.86 15.06
N VAL A 56 -4.10 23.75 13.94
CA VAL A 56 -4.24 22.65 12.99
C VAL A 56 -2.89 21.96 12.81
N ASN A 57 -2.88 20.65 12.98
CA ASN A 57 -1.68 19.83 12.92
C ASN A 57 -1.88 18.66 11.98
N LEU A 58 -0.89 18.39 11.12
CA LEU A 58 -0.85 17.22 10.24
C LEU A 58 0.50 16.52 10.40
N PHE A 59 0.47 15.28 10.90
CA PHE A 59 1.65 14.48 11.18
C PHE A 59 1.66 13.26 10.27
N ILE A 60 2.69 13.15 9.47
CA ILE A 60 2.89 12.03 8.55
C ILE A 60 4.10 11.23 9.03
N GLU A 61 3.83 10.10 9.64
CA GLU A 61 4.78 9.37 10.46
C GLU A 61 4.88 7.89 10.09
N PRO A 62 6.03 7.22 10.30
CA PRO A 62 6.17 5.78 10.12
C PRO A 62 5.25 4.97 11.02
N ARG A 63 5.07 3.71 10.67
CA ARG A 63 4.35 2.77 11.55
C ARG A 63 5.20 2.34 12.74
N LYS A 64 4.52 2.04 13.88
CA LYS A 64 5.11 1.44 15.10
C LYS A 64 6.04 2.35 15.90
N ILE A 65 6.13 3.63 15.61
CA ILE A 65 6.94 4.57 16.39
C ILE A 65 6.26 5.04 17.69
N GLY A 66 5.00 4.69 17.93
CA GLY A 66 4.26 5.08 19.13
C GLY A 66 3.31 6.26 18.96
N LYS A 67 2.81 6.51 17.76
CA LYS A 67 1.82 7.58 17.46
C LYS A 67 0.60 7.54 18.38
N SER A 68 -0.05 6.38 18.47
CA SER A 68 -1.25 6.24 19.32
C SER A 68 -0.95 6.45 20.79
N ALA A 69 0.26 6.11 21.25
CA ALA A 69 0.66 6.33 22.63
C ALA A 69 0.80 7.83 22.96
N VAL A 70 1.46 8.61 22.10
CA VAL A 70 1.57 10.06 22.31
C VAL A 70 0.22 10.76 22.20
N LEU A 71 -0.62 10.38 21.24
CA LEU A 71 -1.97 10.94 21.09
C LEU A 71 -2.84 10.63 22.33
N SER A 72 -2.81 9.39 22.82
CA SER A 72 -3.56 8.97 24.01
C SER A 72 -3.09 9.74 25.24
N ALA A 73 -1.78 9.86 25.43
CA ALA A 73 -1.20 10.60 26.54
C ALA A 73 -1.54 12.11 26.45
N TYR A 74 -1.48 12.69 25.25
CA TYR A 74 -1.79 14.08 25.00
C TYR A 74 -3.27 14.41 25.30
N VAL A 75 -4.19 13.60 24.79
CA VAL A 75 -5.63 13.75 25.08
C VAL A 75 -5.87 13.66 26.58
N LEU A 76 -5.29 12.67 27.25
CA LEU A 76 -5.43 12.49 28.68
C LEU A 76 -4.85 13.68 29.46
N TRP A 77 -3.70 14.18 29.06
CA TRP A 77 -3.09 15.37 29.65
C TRP A 77 -3.97 16.61 29.51
N LYS A 78 -4.49 16.87 28.30
CA LYS A 78 -5.41 18.00 28.04
C LYS A 78 -6.68 17.90 28.87
N MET A 79 -7.28 16.72 28.96
CA MET A 79 -8.46 16.49 29.80
C MET A 79 -8.21 16.72 31.29
N CYS A 80 -6.99 16.49 31.78
CA CYS A 80 -6.62 16.76 33.16
C CYS A 80 -6.25 18.23 33.40
N LYS A 81 -5.61 18.87 32.42
CA LYS A 81 -5.06 20.22 32.49
C LYS A 81 -6.14 21.30 32.33
N ASP A 82 -7.00 21.14 31.33
CA ASP A 82 -7.97 22.14 30.92
C ASP A 82 -9.38 21.73 31.38
N GLU A 83 -10.15 22.68 31.88
CA GLU A 83 -11.54 22.45 32.30
C GLU A 83 -12.45 22.31 31.08
N SER A 84 -13.45 21.46 31.16
CA SER A 84 -14.47 21.24 30.13
C SER A 84 -13.94 20.90 28.74
N THR A 85 -12.75 20.31 28.67
CA THR A 85 -12.18 19.81 27.42
C THR A 85 -13.07 18.74 26.83
N ARG A 86 -13.55 18.95 25.61
CA ARG A 86 -14.25 17.91 24.86
C ARG A 86 -13.38 17.44 23.69
N ALA A 87 -12.77 16.27 23.85
CA ALA A 87 -11.98 15.63 22.82
C ALA A 87 -12.86 14.71 21.97
N VAL A 88 -12.78 14.82 20.64
CA VAL A 88 -13.46 13.93 19.69
C VAL A 88 -12.42 13.19 18.87
N ILE A 89 -12.40 11.87 18.98
CA ILE A 89 -11.47 11.00 18.27
C ILE A 89 -12.18 10.37 17.10
N PHE A 90 -11.67 10.59 15.89
CA PHE A 90 -12.15 9.99 14.67
C PHE A 90 -11.19 8.90 14.20
N ALA A 91 -11.77 7.75 13.84
CA ALA A 91 -11.06 6.68 13.16
C ALA A 91 -11.86 6.22 11.94
N PRO A 92 -11.22 5.69 10.89
CA PRO A 92 -11.91 5.20 9.70
C PRO A 92 -12.90 4.08 9.99
N THR A 93 -12.61 3.22 10.96
CA THR A 93 -13.50 2.13 11.38
C THR A 93 -13.58 2.04 12.91
N GLN A 94 -14.66 1.49 13.44
CA GLN A 94 -14.82 1.26 14.88
C GLN A 94 -13.74 0.33 15.46
N ALA A 95 -13.21 -0.60 14.66
CA ALA A 95 -12.13 -1.50 15.07
C ALA A 95 -10.78 -0.79 15.26
N GLN A 96 -10.63 0.47 14.79
CA GLN A 96 -9.41 1.26 14.84
C GLN A 96 -9.39 2.31 15.96
N LEU A 97 -10.31 2.24 16.89
CA LEU A 97 -10.38 3.15 18.05
C LEU A 97 -9.33 2.82 19.13
N PHE A 98 -8.10 2.53 18.72
CA PHE A 98 -7.01 2.16 19.63
C PHE A 98 -6.64 3.28 20.62
N ILE A 99 -6.75 4.55 20.21
CA ILE A 99 -6.45 5.69 21.08
C ILE A 99 -7.37 5.67 22.31
N MET A 100 -8.68 5.42 22.13
CA MET A 100 -9.64 5.30 23.24
C MET A 100 -9.29 4.16 24.17
N GLU A 101 -8.90 3.01 23.62
CA GLU A 101 -8.49 1.85 24.40
C GLU A 101 -7.23 2.14 25.22
N ASP A 102 -6.27 2.86 24.64
CA ASP A 102 -5.02 3.22 25.32
C ASP A 102 -5.25 4.27 26.40
N ILE A 103 -6.10 5.28 26.18
CA ILE A 103 -6.55 6.21 27.23
C ILE A 103 -7.17 5.44 28.40
N TRP A 104 -8.04 4.50 28.09
CA TRP A 104 -8.70 3.69 29.10
C TRP A 104 -7.72 2.81 29.89
N LYS A 105 -6.75 2.20 29.21
CA LYS A 105 -5.68 1.43 29.85
C LYS A 105 -4.82 2.31 30.76
N ALA A 106 -4.46 3.51 30.31
CA ALA A 106 -3.69 4.46 31.09
C ALA A 106 -4.42 4.88 32.38
N LEU A 107 -5.70 5.21 32.28
CA LEU A 107 -6.55 5.53 33.44
C LEU A 107 -6.61 4.38 34.44
N LYS A 108 -6.91 3.16 33.98
CA LYS A 108 -7.00 1.96 34.86
C LYS A 108 -5.69 1.63 35.59
N ARG A 109 -4.57 2.07 35.09
CA ARG A 109 -3.24 1.81 35.63
C ARG A 109 -2.74 2.91 36.56
N CYS A 110 -3.49 4.00 36.69
CA CYS A 110 -3.17 5.13 37.56
C CYS A 110 -4.31 5.40 38.54
N ASP A 111 -4.17 4.86 39.76
CA ASP A 111 -5.18 5.00 40.81
C ASP A 111 -5.49 6.47 41.12
N TYR A 112 -4.48 7.34 41.03
CA TYR A 112 -4.65 8.77 41.23
C TYR A 112 -5.62 9.39 40.22
N LEU A 113 -5.40 9.15 38.94
CA LEU A 113 -6.29 9.69 37.89
C LEU A 113 -7.70 9.09 37.97
N MET A 114 -7.80 7.82 38.27
CA MET A 114 -9.10 7.15 38.43
C MET A 114 -9.89 7.74 39.60
N ASN A 115 -9.25 7.90 40.77
CA ASN A 115 -9.91 8.37 41.98
C ASN A 115 -10.23 9.86 41.94
N GLU A 116 -9.32 10.69 41.39
CA GLU A 116 -9.47 12.13 41.34
C GLU A 116 -10.40 12.62 40.24
N TYR A 117 -10.32 12.02 39.03
CA TYR A 117 -11.01 12.53 37.84
C TYR A 117 -12.25 11.72 37.45
N VAL A 118 -12.21 10.40 37.54
CA VAL A 118 -13.28 9.56 37.01
C VAL A 118 -14.35 9.25 38.08
N GLN A 119 -14.03 9.29 39.33
CA GLN A 119 -14.82 8.94 40.51
C GLN A 119 -15.55 7.58 40.43
N PRO A 120 -15.25 6.65 41.34
CA PRO A 120 -15.88 5.31 41.37
C PRO A 120 -17.34 5.27 41.83
N SER A 121 -17.93 6.41 42.25
CA SER A 121 -19.22 6.48 42.92
C SER A 121 -20.45 6.46 42.00
N ALA A 122 -20.32 6.44 40.71
CA ALA A 122 -21.45 6.20 39.80
C ALA A 122 -21.64 4.69 39.63
N PRO A 123 -22.79 4.10 39.99
CA PRO A 123 -23.02 2.68 39.76
C PRO A 123 -22.91 2.37 38.27
N LEU A 124 -22.14 1.34 37.93
CA LEU A 124 -21.79 0.84 36.61
C LEU A 124 -23.00 0.61 35.66
N ASN A 125 -24.24 0.70 36.15
CA ASN A 125 -25.45 0.31 35.47
C ASN A 125 -26.34 1.43 34.95
N LYS A 126 -25.97 2.69 35.07
CA LYS A 126 -26.76 3.78 34.50
C LYS A 126 -25.89 4.64 33.59
N ARG A 127 -25.82 4.29 32.31
CA ARG A 127 -25.18 5.02 31.20
C ARG A 127 -23.89 5.68 31.68
N GLY A 128 -22.95 4.79 31.96
CA GLY A 128 -21.83 5.09 32.81
C GLY A 128 -20.91 6.13 32.22
N THR A 129 -20.17 6.66 33.11
CA THR A 129 -19.08 7.59 32.95
C THR A 129 -18.04 7.10 31.93
N TYR A 130 -18.14 5.87 31.40
CA TYR A 130 -17.24 5.31 30.39
C TYR A 130 -17.82 4.09 29.66
N GLY A 131 -17.55 4.06 28.37
CA GLY A 131 -17.78 2.95 27.45
C GLY A 131 -16.60 2.81 26.50
N LYS A 132 -16.68 1.91 25.54
CA LYS A 132 -15.66 1.81 24.49
C LYS A 132 -15.51 3.11 23.67
N GLU A 133 -16.52 3.95 23.67
CA GLU A 133 -16.64 5.14 22.81
C GLU A 133 -16.78 6.46 23.60
N TYR A 134 -16.73 6.41 24.95
CA TYR A 134 -16.98 7.57 25.78
C TYR A 134 -16.31 7.46 27.14
N ILE A 135 -15.60 8.53 27.56
CA ILE A 135 -15.05 8.70 28.92
C ILE A 135 -15.33 10.13 29.35
N ARG A 136 -15.85 10.33 30.59
CA ARG A 136 -16.08 11.64 31.18
C ARG A 136 -15.39 11.76 32.51
N PHE A 137 -14.75 12.91 32.73
CA PHE A 137 -14.16 13.29 33.98
C PHE A 137 -15.18 14.09 34.80
N SER A 138 -15.52 13.61 35.99
CA SER A 138 -16.47 14.29 36.87
C SER A 138 -15.88 15.49 37.59
N LYS A 139 -14.54 15.54 37.74
CA LYS A 139 -13.84 16.60 38.47
C LYS A 139 -13.89 17.95 37.75
N ASN A 140 -13.70 17.95 36.44
CA ASN A 140 -13.53 19.15 35.60
C ASN A 140 -14.40 19.16 34.36
N GLU A 141 -15.39 18.28 34.28
CA GLU A 141 -16.36 18.13 33.19
C GLU A 141 -15.77 17.82 31.82
N SER A 142 -14.49 17.45 31.76
CA SER A 142 -13.85 17.04 30.50
C SER A 142 -14.37 15.69 30.02
N GLU A 143 -14.45 15.52 28.71
CA GLU A 143 -14.90 14.26 28.10
C GLU A 143 -14.14 13.94 26.82
N VAL A 144 -14.03 12.65 26.52
CA VAL A 144 -13.56 12.14 25.22
C VAL A 144 -14.60 11.22 24.60
N VAL A 145 -14.88 11.45 23.33
CA VAL A 145 -15.86 10.70 22.54
C VAL A 145 -15.17 10.14 21.31
N ALA A 146 -15.39 8.86 21.03
CA ALA A 146 -14.94 8.26 19.78
C ALA A 146 -16.05 8.23 18.73
N SER A 147 -15.70 8.49 17.50
CA SER A 147 -16.62 8.50 16.38
C SER A 147 -15.99 7.84 15.14
N ASN A 148 -16.83 7.10 14.40
CA ASN A 148 -16.39 6.40 13.19
C ASN A 148 -16.70 7.25 11.94
N LEU A 149 -15.70 7.50 11.10
CA LEU A 149 -15.84 8.24 9.84
C LEU A 149 -16.42 7.39 8.70
N ALA A 150 -16.19 6.07 8.69
CA ALA A 150 -16.67 5.19 7.60
C ALA A 150 -18.20 5.04 7.53
N GLN A 151 -18.91 5.31 8.62
CA GLN A 151 -20.39 5.32 8.61
C GLN A 151 -20.97 6.63 8.03
N SER A 152 -20.15 7.58 7.66
CA SER A 152 -20.55 8.90 7.20
C SER A 152 -20.75 8.99 5.67
N GLN A 153 -21.40 8.02 5.04
CA GLN A 153 -22.10 8.30 3.77
C GLN A 153 -23.18 9.40 3.94
N LYS A 154 -23.37 9.87 5.19
CA LYS A 154 -24.11 11.09 5.53
C LYS A 154 -23.17 12.01 6.31
N ALA A 155 -22.30 12.74 5.59
CA ALA A 155 -21.43 13.79 6.16
C ALA A 155 -22.20 14.73 7.12
N ASP A 156 -23.46 15.02 6.80
CA ASP A 156 -24.34 15.88 7.60
C ASP A 156 -24.59 15.41 9.04
N SER A 157 -24.55 14.09 9.32
CA SER A 157 -24.79 13.59 10.69
C SER A 157 -23.61 13.83 11.65
N LYS A 158 -22.43 14.18 11.14
CA LYS A 158 -21.20 14.40 11.93
C LYS A 158 -20.88 15.87 12.17
N ARG A 159 -21.47 16.78 11.38
CA ARG A 159 -21.34 18.26 11.55
C ARG A 159 -21.78 18.76 12.92
N GLY A 160 -22.57 17.97 13.66
CA GLY A 160 -23.03 18.30 15.01
C GLY A 160 -22.08 17.95 16.16
N ASN A 161 -20.91 17.35 15.90
CA ASN A 161 -19.95 17.04 16.97
C ASN A 161 -19.23 18.31 17.41
N LYS A 162 -19.72 18.91 18.52
CA LYS A 162 -19.02 20.01 19.17
C LYS A 162 -17.84 19.48 19.96
N GLY A 163 -16.71 20.13 19.88
CA GLY A 163 -15.50 19.76 20.64
C GLY A 163 -14.49 20.89 20.64
N SER A 164 -13.56 20.87 21.57
CA SER A 164 -12.40 21.78 21.62
C SER A 164 -11.13 21.12 21.09
N LEU A 165 -11.07 19.77 21.08
CA LEU A 165 -9.95 18.99 20.58
C LEU A 165 -10.45 17.88 19.65
N PHE A 166 -9.96 17.87 18.42
CA PHE A 166 -10.30 16.87 17.42
C PHE A 166 -9.04 16.08 17.04
N ILE A 167 -9.15 14.75 17.09
CA ILE A 167 -8.09 13.84 16.71
C ILE A 167 -8.58 13.00 15.52
N VAL A 168 -7.84 13.00 14.43
CA VAL A 168 -8.11 12.12 13.27
C VAL A 168 -6.95 11.16 13.11
N ASP A 169 -7.16 9.90 13.47
CA ASP A 169 -6.17 8.84 13.29
C ASP A 169 -6.34 8.18 11.93
N GLU A 170 -5.25 7.71 11.34
CA GLU A 170 -5.19 7.11 9.99
C GLU A 170 -5.78 8.03 8.90
N ILE A 171 -5.38 9.30 8.91
CA ILE A 171 -5.86 10.32 7.95
C ILE A 171 -5.71 9.89 6.48
N GLU A 172 -4.76 9.03 6.17
CA GLU A 172 -4.55 8.48 4.83
C GLU A 172 -5.71 7.62 4.33
N LEU A 173 -6.63 7.20 5.20
CA LEU A 173 -7.84 6.47 4.86
C LEU A 173 -9.08 7.36 4.75
N VAL A 174 -8.96 8.64 5.10
CA VAL A 174 -10.04 9.62 5.05
C VAL A 174 -10.04 10.30 3.68
N THR A 175 -11.19 10.30 3.00
CA THR A 175 -11.30 10.95 1.67
C THR A 175 -11.19 12.46 1.77
N LYS A 176 -10.75 13.12 0.71
CA LYS A 176 -10.67 14.59 0.64
C LYS A 176 -12.01 15.25 0.95
N GLU A 177 -13.09 14.74 0.38
CA GLU A 177 -14.45 15.26 0.61
C GLU A 177 -14.79 15.27 2.11
N VAL A 178 -14.48 14.20 2.85
CA VAL A 178 -14.72 14.14 4.30
C VAL A 178 -13.79 15.10 5.04
N ARG A 179 -12.52 15.24 4.63
CA ARG A 179 -11.59 16.21 5.25
C ARG A 179 -12.10 17.63 5.11
N THR A 180 -12.42 18.07 3.88
CA THR A 180 -12.82 19.45 3.60
C THR A 180 -14.22 19.80 4.10
N THR A 181 -15.18 18.87 4.10
CA THR A 181 -16.56 19.18 4.50
C THR A 181 -16.85 18.93 5.98
N VAL A 182 -16.17 17.97 6.60
CA VAL A 182 -16.43 17.61 8.02
C VAL A 182 -15.44 18.31 8.93
N ILE A 183 -14.17 18.30 8.60
CA ILE A 183 -13.09 18.84 9.43
C ILE A 183 -13.15 20.37 9.44
N ASP A 184 -13.24 21.00 8.26
CA ASP A 184 -13.30 22.45 8.15
C ASP A 184 -14.54 23.03 8.86
N ASP A 185 -15.71 22.40 8.70
CA ASP A 185 -16.93 22.80 9.39
C ASP A 185 -16.81 22.66 10.93
N MET A 186 -16.08 21.65 11.42
CA MET A 186 -15.86 21.49 12.86
C MET A 186 -14.94 22.58 13.43
N MET A 187 -14.01 23.10 12.63
CA MET A 187 -13.11 24.18 13.03
C MET A 187 -13.71 25.58 12.90
N ALA A 188 -14.82 25.71 12.18
CA ALA A 188 -15.43 27.02 11.83
C ALA A 188 -16.16 27.78 12.96
N ASP A 189 -16.17 27.23 14.19
CA ASP A 189 -16.84 27.93 15.33
C ASP A 189 -16.01 29.10 15.87
N ALA A 190 -16.58 30.28 15.83
CA ALA A 190 -15.91 31.52 16.22
C ALA A 190 -15.80 31.75 17.75
N TYR A 191 -16.39 30.88 18.55
CA TYR A 191 -16.54 31.12 20.00
C TYR A 191 -15.62 30.31 20.90
N SER A 192 -14.83 29.39 20.36
CA SER A 192 -13.88 28.59 21.13
C SER A 192 -12.60 28.35 20.36
N GLU A 193 -11.46 28.41 21.05
CA GLU A 193 -10.21 27.92 20.50
C GLU A 193 -10.34 26.43 20.28
N LYS A 194 -10.23 26.00 19.04
CA LYS A 194 -10.29 24.61 18.63
C LYS A 194 -8.94 24.14 18.15
N LYS A 195 -8.68 22.87 18.39
CA LYS A 195 -7.46 22.20 18.02
C LYS A 195 -7.76 20.95 17.21
N MET A 196 -7.12 20.82 16.06
CA MET A 196 -7.20 19.67 15.16
C MET A 196 -5.84 18.99 15.07
N ILE A 197 -5.80 17.68 15.30
CA ILE A 197 -4.59 16.86 15.14
C ILE A 197 -4.93 15.71 14.21
N MET A 198 -4.33 15.71 13.03
CA MET A 198 -4.47 14.68 12.01
C MET A 198 -3.17 13.89 11.94
N VAL A 199 -3.24 12.57 12.08
CA VAL A 199 -2.06 11.71 12.09
C VAL A 199 -2.27 10.54 11.15
N GLY A 200 -1.25 10.23 10.35
CA GLY A 200 -1.29 9.13 9.40
C GLY A 200 0.06 8.53 9.07
N THR A 201 0.01 7.51 8.23
CA THR A 201 1.19 6.89 7.61
C THR A 201 0.92 6.82 6.12
N PRO A 202 1.83 7.28 5.26
CA PRO A 202 1.65 7.15 3.82
C PRO A 202 1.41 5.70 3.41
N LYS A 203 0.75 5.50 2.30
CA LYS A 203 0.57 4.18 1.69
C LYS A 203 1.46 4.06 0.48
N SER A 204 1.86 2.85 0.15
CA SER A 204 2.57 2.55 -1.11
C SER A 204 1.73 2.82 -2.36
N ILE A 205 0.40 2.90 -2.19
CA ILE A 205 -0.51 3.36 -3.23
C ILE A 205 -0.69 4.88 -3.05
N ALA A 206 -0.51 5.64 -4.11
CA ALA A 206 -0.58 7.09 -4.11
C ALA A 206 -1.85 7.63 -3.44
N ASN A 207 -1.64 8.59 -2.58
CA ASN A 207 -2.68 9.51 -2.13
C ASN A 207 -2.19 10.96 -2.43
N PRO A 208 -2.23 11.39 -3.70
CA PRO A 208 -1.64 12.65 -4.13
C PRO A 208 -2.31 13.85 -3.46
N GLU A 209 -3.56 13.72 -3.05
CA GLU A 209 -4.28 14.80 -2.37
C GLU A 209 -3.75 15.03 -0.94
N LEU A 210 -3.47 13.94 -0.21
CA LEU A 210 -2.87 14.03 1.12
C LEU A 210 -1.40 14.49 1.05
N GLU A 211 -0.67 14.05 0.01
CA GLU A 211 0.70 14.49 -0.24
C GLU A 211 0.76 16.00 -0.51
N LEU A 212 -0.12 16.52 -1.39
CA LEU A 212 -0.21 17.95 -1.67
C LEU A 212 -0.59 18.77 -0.42
N GLU A 213 -1.52 18.28 0.38
CA GLU A 213 -1.92 18.89 1.64
C GLU A 213 -0.75 18.92 2.64
N TRP A 214 -0.02 17.82 2.78
CA TRP A 214 1.19 17.74 3.60
C TRP A 214 2.28 18.70 3.15
N GLU A 215 2.58 18.76 1.85
CA GLU A 215 3.56 19.71 1.31
C GLU A 215 3.12 21.17 1.50
N SER A 216 1.82 21.46 1.37
CA SER A 216 1.26 22.80 1.62
C SER A 216 1.45 23.21 3.08
N TYR A 217 1.17 22.32 4.04
CA TYR A 217 1.33 22.61 5.48
C TYR A 217 2.79 22.86 5.86
N LYS A 218 3.71 22.09 5.30
CA LYS A 218 5.16 22.31 5.50
C LYS A 218 5.63 23.68 4.98
N GLN A 219 4.98 24.22 3.94
CA GLN A 219 5.30 25.54 3.40
C GLN A 219 4.74 26.70 4.23
N SER A 220 3.84 26.43 5.17
CA SER A 220 3.20 27.42 6.05
C SER A 220 3.38 27.06 7.53
N PRO A 221 4.62 26.96 8.04
CA PRO A 221 4.90 26.48 9.40
C PRO A 221 4.42 27.42 10.50
N ASP A 222 4.10 28.68 10.19
CA ASP A 222 3.51 29.62 11.15
C ASP A 222 2.01 29.35 11.39
N GLU A 223 1.33 28.71 10.43
CA GLU A 223 -0.10 28.43 10.49
C GLU A 223 -0.39 26.98 10.91
N TYR A 224 0.44 26.04 10.46
CA TYR A 224 0.21 24.61 10.59
C TYR A 224 1.34 23.91 11.32
N GLY A 225 0.98 23.09 12.30
CA GLY A 225 1.92 22.18 12.94
C GLY A 225 2.18 20.97 12.06
N THR A 226 3.43 20.75 11.71
CA THR A 226 3.86 19.55 10.99
C THR A 226 4.99 18.88 11.74
N HIS A 227 5.00 17.54 11.71
CA HIS A 227 6.10 16.77 12.28
C HIS A 227 6.35 15.53 11.44
N HIS A 228 7.60 15.16 11.32
CA HIS A 228 8.04 13.97 10.61
C HIS A 228 9.31 13.42 11.25
N ILE A 229 9.32 12.13 11.47
CA ILE A 229 10.49 11.37 11.88
C ILE A 229 10.58 10.10 11.01
N ASN A 230 11.77 9.77 10.51
CA ASN A 230 11.95 8.51 9.80
C ASN A 230 12.30 7.36 10.75
N ILE A 231 12.30 6.12 10.23
CA ILE A 231 12.55 4.93 11.05
C ILE A 231 13.95 4.92 11.66
N TRP A 232 14.94 5.53 11.02
CA TRP A 232 16.32 5.55 11.50
C TRP A 232 16.46 6.46 12.72
N GLU A 233 15.83 7.63 12.67
CA GLU A 233 15.73 8.55 13.80
C GLU A 233 14.97 7.91 14.96
N ALA A 234 13.82 7.27 14.67
CA ALA A 234 13.04 6.56 15.67
C ALA A 234 13.82 5.44 16.39
N ILE A 235 14.79 4.81 15.71
CA ILE A 235 15.68 3.82 16.32
C ILE A 235 16.72 4.49 17.20
N ASP A 236 17.32 5.59 16.75
CA ASP A 236 18.31 6.34 17.53
C ASP A 236 17.70 6.87 18.82
N GLU A 237 16.47 7.31 18.78
CA GLU A 237 15.67 7.71 19.95
C GLU A 237 15.16 6.55 20.80
N GLY A 238 15.39 5.31 20.38
CA GLY A 238 14.97 4.12 21.13
C GLY A 238 13.49 3.76 21.02
N ALA A 239 12.72 4.44 20.16
CA ALA A 239 11.31 4.15 19.93
C ALA A 239 11.09 2.79 19.25
N ILE A 240 12.05 2.37 18.42
CA ILE A 240 12.01 1.09 17.68
C ILE A 240 13.35 0.36 17.81
N THR A 241 13.30 -0.97 17.72
CA THR A 241 14.50 -1.81 17.80
C THR A 241 15.09 -2.13 16.42
N ARG A 242 16.41 -2.28 16.35
CA ARG A 242 17.12 -2.74 15.13
C ARG A 242 16.61 -4.10 14.62
N SER A 243 16.18 -4.99 15.53
CA SER A 243 15.63 -6.30 15.17
C SER A 243 14.33 -6.19 14.38
N TYR A 244 13.50 -5.20 14.71
CA TYR A 244 12.28 -4.92 13.95
C TYR A 244 12.60 -4.63 12.46
N ILE A 245 13.59 -3.76 12.22
CA ILE A 245 13.98 -3.39 10.84
C ILE A 245 14.59 -4.57 10.09
N LYS A 246 15.45 -5.36 10.72
CA LYS A 246 15.97 -6.59 10.09
C LYS A 246 14.85 -7.53 9.64
N ASN A 247 13.83 -7.70 10.47
CA ASN A 247 12.66 -8.52 10.12
C ASN A 247 11.84 -7.87 8.99
N ARG A 248 11.75 -6.55 8.98
CA ARG A 248 11.04 -5.81 7.92
C ARG A 248 11.72 -5.96 6.56
N PHE A 249 13.05 -5.81 6.50
CA PHE A 249 13.85 -6.05 5.30
C PHE A 249 13.65 -7.46 4.75
N LYS A 250 13.67 -8.48 5.63
CA LYS A 250 13.40 -9.86 5.23
C LYS A 250 12.00 -10.06 4.65
N ARG A 251 10.98 -9.49 5.31
CA ARG A 251 9.57 -9.60 4.86
C ARG A 251 9.31 -8.93 3.52
N LEU A 252 9.95 -7.81 3.27
CA LEU A 252 9.82 -7.03 2.03
C LEU A 252 10.81 -7.47 0.95
N ASN A 253 11.60 -8.52 1.21
CA ASN A 253 12.64 -9.01 0.31
C ASN A 253 13.61 -7.91 -0.15
N ILE A 254 13.94 -6.96 0.75
CA ILE A 254 14.92 -5.91 0.45
C ILE A 254 16.32 -6.53 0.56
N PRO A 255 17.06 -6.67 -0.55
CA PRO A 255 18.32 -7.42 -0.58
C PRO A 255 19.50 -6.56 -0.06
N CYS A 256 19.36 -5.97 1.12
CA CYS A 256 20.39 -5.17 1.71
C CYS A 256 21.26 -6.00 2.66
N GLN A 257 22.43 -6.43 2.18
CA GLN A 257 23.39 -7.19 3.00
C GLN A 257 23.91 -6.35 4.17
N TRP A 258 24.02 -5.04 4.02
CA TRP A 258 24.47 -4.12 5.07
C TRP A 258 23.58 -4.18 6.31
N VAL A 259 22.25 -4.10 6.13
CA VAL A 259 21.31 -4.20 7.25
C VAL A 259 21.20 -5.62 7.78
N LEU A 260 21.26 -6.62 6.88
CA LEU A 260 21.01 -8.02 7.24
C LEU A 260 22.24 -8.74 7.81
N GLN A 261 23.43 -8.50 7.29
CA GLN A 261 24.63 -9.33 7.54
C GLN A 261 25.89 -8.57 7.94
N LYS A 262 25.85 -7.22 8.09
CA LYS A 262 27.03 -6.39 8.31
C LYS A 262 28.06 -6.48 7.17
N GLY A 263 27.64 -6.29 5.92
CA GLY A 263 28.53 -6.25 4.76
C GLY A 263 28.07 -5.23 3.74
N MET A 264 28.97 -4.70 2.90
CA MET A 264 28.60 -3.77 1.84
C MET A 264 27.74 -4.47 0.79
N CYS A 265 26.64 -3.87 0.38
CA CYS A 265 25.85 -4.31 -0.75
C CYS A 265 26.21 -3.50 -2.01
N ALA A 266 25.99 -4.07 -3.20
CA ALA A 266 26.36 -3.44 -4.47
C ALA A 266 25.87 -1.98 -4.63
N PRO A 267 24.65 -1.58 -4.21
CA PRO A 267 24.23 -0.18 -4.26
C PRO A 267 25.06 0.78 -3.41
N HIS A 268 25.78 0.28 -2.38
CA HIS A 268 26.65 1.11 -1.54
C HIS A 268 28.07 1.25 -2.07
N SER A 269 28.53 0.35 -2.94
CA SER A 269 29.88 0.37 -3.48
C SER A 269 30.10 1.42 -4.58
N LEU A 270 29.04 2.04 -5.10
CA LEU A 270 29.09 2.89 -6.31
C LEU A 270 29.03 4.40 -6.02
N THR A 271 29.04 4.86 -4.78
CA THR A 271 28.96 6.29 -4.47
C THR A 271 29.85 6.67 -3.31
N GLU A 272 30.68 7.70 -3.51
CA GLU A 272 31.58 8.29 -2.53
C GLU A 272 30.87 8.98 -1.35
N ASP A 273 29.55 9.21 -1.43
CA ASP A 273 28.71 9.91 -0.43
C ASP A 273 28.07 8.99 0.61
N ALA A 274 28.52 7.76 0.75
CA ALA A 274 28.07 6.91 1.84
C ALA A 274 28.76 7.32 3.16
N GLU A 275 28.32 8.39 3.77
CA GLU A 275 28.41 8.52 5.22
C GLU A 275 27.60 7.40 5.84
N ILE A 276 28.26 6.30 6.03
CA ILE A 276 27.70 5.07 6.53
C ILE A 276 27.79 5.17 8.05
N ASP A 277 26.75 5.66 8.67
CA ASP A 277 26.60 5.49 10.10
C ASP A 277 26.28 4.01 10.39
N GLY A 278 27.33 3.23 10.28
CA GLY A 278 27.57 1.86 10.75
C GLY A 278 26.56 0.77 10.36
N TRP A 279 25.29 1.03 10.03
CA TRP A 279 24.30 -0.03 9.79
C TRP A 279 22.99 0.42 9.13
N LYS A 280 22.78 1.71 8.92
CA LYS A 280 21.59 2.27 8.26
C LYS A 280 21.76 2.19 6.74
N CYS A 281 20.67 1.95 6.02
CA CYS A 281 20.68 1.91 4.57
C CYS A 281 19.61 2.81 3.99
N ASN A 282 19.99 3.96 3.44
CA ASN A 282 19.09 4.91 2.79
C ASN A 282 18.97 4.68 1.26
N LYS A 283 19.56 3.61 0.71
CA LYS A 283 19.52 3.32 -0.73
C LYS A 283 18.64 2.13 -1.07
N CYS A 284 18.96 0.94 -0.58
CA CYS A 284 18.21 -0.27 -0.90
C CYS A 284 16.76 -0.20 -0.42
N CYS A 285 16.50 0.43 0.74
CA CYS A 285 15.16 0.59 1.27
C CYS A 285 14.31 1.58 0.47
N MET A 286 14.92 2.62 -0.12
CA MET A 286 14.21 3.62 -0.93
C MET A 286 13.72 3.06 -2.28
N LEU A 287 14.17 1.87 -2.67
CA LEU A 287 13.68 1.17 -3.85
C LEU A 287 12.40 0.35 -3.56
N ASN A 288 11.93 0.33 -2.32
CA ASN A 288 10.74 -0.40 -1.93
C ASN A 288 9.67 0.56 -1.38
N ASP A 289 8.61 0.78 -2.14
CA ASP A 289 7.55 1.73 -1.82
C ASP A 289 6.84 1.43 -0.50
N ASP A 290 6.66 0.15 -0.14
CA ASP A 290 6.07 -0.23 1.14
C ASP A 290 6.98 0.15 2.30
N PHE A 291 8.31 0.04 2.11
CA PHE A 291 9.25 0.47 3.13
C PHE A 291 9.29 1.99 3.24
N VAL A 292 9.33 2.69 2.10
CA VAL A 292 9.30 4.17 2.07
C VAL A 292 8.04 4.68 2.77
N ALA A 293 6.88 4.19 2.40
CA ALA A 293 5.63 4.61 3.00
C ALA A 293 5.52 4.24 4.49
N GLU A 294 5.68 2.98 4.81
CA GLU A 294 5.37 2.48 6.15
C GLU A 294 6.48 2.67 7.19
N ASN A 295 7.74 2.74 6.74
CA ASN A 295 8.89 2.83 7.63
C ASN A 295 9.65 4.15 7.54
N MET A 296 9.72 4.78 6.35
CA MET A 296 10.28 6.13 6.27
C MET A 296 9.25 7.21 6.57
N GLY A 297 7.94 6.89 6.50
CA GLY A 297 6.88 7.89 6.65
C GLY A 297 6.82 8.89 5.49
N GLU A 298 7.39 8.53 4.35
CA GLU A 298 7.47 9.38 3.17
C GLU A 298 6.46 8.93 2.12
N PHE A 299 5.97 9.86 1.31
CA PHE A 299 5.20 9.54 0.12
C PHE A 299 6.16 8.97 -0.93
N PRO A 300 5.99 7.71 -1.36
CA PRO A 300 6.88 7.12 -2.35
C PRO A 300 6.85 7.92 -3.64
N LYS A 301 8.01 8.29 -4.19
CA LYS A 301 8.11 9.06 -5.45
C LYS A 301 7.54 8.29 -6.66
N SER A 302 7.49 6.97 -6.55
CA SER A 302 6.80 6.07 -7.47
C SER A 302 5.31 5.87 -7.10
N ALA A 303 4.84 6.45 -5.99
CA ALA A 303 3.46 6.36 -5.54
C ALA A 303 2.54 7.00 -6.57
N GLY A 304 1.77 6.17 -7.24
CA GLY A 304 0.90 6.52 -8.36
C GLY A 304 1.17 5.71 -9.61
N LYS A 305 2.37 5.15 -9.75
CA LYS A 305 2.69 4.28 -10.87
C LYS A 305 2.83 2.84 -10.39
N PHE A 306 2.00 1.98 -10.93
CA PHE A 306 2.05 0.57 -10.59
C PHE A 306 3.40 -0.06 -11.01
N PHE A 307 3.99 0.44 -12.08
CA PHE A 307 5.33 0.08 -12.54
C PHE A 307 6.27 1.29 -12.41
N PRO A 308 7.14 1.33 -11.39
CA PRO A 308 8.07 2.45 -11.23
C PRO A 308 9.09 2.52 -12.38
N LYS A 309 9.29 3.69 -12.94
CA LYS A 309 10.14 3.92 -14.13
C LYS A 309 11.55 3.36 -13.98
N LEU A 310 12.14 3.48 -12.78
CA LEU A 310 13.48 2.95 -12.51
C LEU A 310 13.59 1.45 -12.81
N PHE A 311 12.58 0.67 -12.44
CA PHE A 311 12.58 -0.78 -12.68
C PHE A 311 12.27 -1.11 -14.14
N LEU A 312 11.43 -0.32 -14.81
CA LEU A 312 11.20 -0.43 -16.25
C LEU A 312 12.50 -0.18 -17.04
N ASP A 313 13.22 0.90 -16.70
CA ASP A 313 14.52 1.20 -17.32
C ASP A 313 15.55 0.08 -17.08
N ALA A 314 15.53 -0.55 -15.91
CA ALA A 314 16.41 -1.67 -15.56
C ALA A 314 16.07 -2.99 -16.28
N CYS A 315 14.85 -3.14 -16.79
CA CYS A 315 14.49 -4.27 -17.65
C CYS A 315 15.10 -4.15 -19.04
N GLY A 316 15.39 -2.93 -19.49
CA GLY A 316 15.89 -2.66 -20.84
C GLY A 316 17.35 -3.01 -21.02
N GLU A 317 17.66 -3.75 -22.07
CA GLU A 317 19.01 -4.08 -22.52
C GLU A 317 19.16 -3.77 -24.01
N ASP A 318 20.35 -3.35 -24.45
CA ASP A 318 20.59 -2.86 -25.83
C ASP A 318 21.13 -3.93 -26.78
N THR A 319 21.19 -5.18 -26.38
CA THR A 319 22.10 -6.17 -26.96
C THR A 319 21.52 -7.15 -27.97
N TRP A 320 20.18 -7.19 -28.21
CA TRP A 320 19.63 -8.16 -29.17
C TRP A 320 18.48 -7.58 -30.00
N PRO A 321 18.34 -8.00 -31.28
CA PRO A 321 17.17 -7.68 -32.08
C PRO A 321 15.97 -8.52 -31.67
N LEU A 322 14.75 -7.98 -31.85
CA LEU A 322 13.51 -8.75 -31.76
C LEU A 322 13.35 -9.65 -32.99
N ASN A 323 12.44 -10.60 -32.90
CA ASN A 323 12.08 -11.54 -33.98
C ASN A 323 13.24 -12.48 -34.37
N LEU A 324 13.97 -12.92 -33.37
CA LEU A 324 15.01 -13.93 -33.56
C LEU A 324 14.39 -15.30 -33.91
N ASN A 325 15.06 -16.04 -34.79
CA ASN A 325 14.77 -17.46 -35.00
C ASN A 325 15.04 -18.24 -33.73
N PRO A 326 14.23 -19.27 -33.42
CA PRO A 326 14.42 -20.06 -32.22
C PRO A 326 15.78 -20.78 -32.25
N GLU A 327 16.48 -20.74 -31.12
CA GLU A 327 17.71 -21.49 -30.92
C GLU A 327 17.36 -22.91 -30.44
N GLY A 328 18.05 -23.93 -30.98
CA GLY A 328 17.83 -25.33 -30.60
C GLY A 328 18.09 -25.55 -29.09
N GLY A 329 17.18 -26.28 -28.45
CA GLY A 329 17.30 -26.64 -27.03
C GLY A 329 16.87 -25.52 -26.06
N ARG A 330 16.33 -24.42 -26.53
CA ARG A 330 15.73 -23.36 -25.72
C ARG A 330 14.23 -23.60 -25.50
N GLU A 331 13.71 -23.12 -24.39
CA GLU A 331 12.28 -23.11 -24.08
C GLU A 331 11.70 -21.71 -24.30
N TYR A 332 10.53 -21.67 -24.93
CA TYR A 332 9.82 -20.41 -25.21
C TYR A 332 8.39 -20.47 -24.69
N ILE A 333 7.88 -19.31 -24.30
CA ILE A 333 6.48 -19.10 -23.90
C ILE A 333 5.90 -17.94 -24.70
N MET A 334 4.58 -17.97 -24.91
CA MET A 334 3.89 -16.95 -25.72
C MET A 334 2.72 -16.37 -24.90
N GLY A 335 2.64 -15.06 -24.81
CA GLY A 335 1.47 -14.33 -24.32
C GLY A 335 0.72 -13.68 -25.48
N ILE A 336 -0.60 -13.69 -25.43
CA ILE A 336 -1.45 -13.13 -26.49
C ILE A 336 -2.59 -12.36 -25.84
N ASP A 337 -2.69 -11.09 -26.20
CA ASP A 337 -3.86 -10.27 -25.95
C ASP A 337 -4.57 -9.98 -27.26
N TYR A 338 -5.84 -10.41 -27.37
CA TYR A 338 -6.60 -10.30 -28.60
C TYR A 338 -7.26 -8.92 -28.72
N GLY A 339 -6.80 -8.13 -29.66
CA GLY A 339 -7.50 -6.94 -30.10
C GLY A 339 -8.55 -7.27 -31.17
N LEU A 340 -9.73 -6.70 -31.03
CA LEU A 340 -10.83 -6.85 -31.96
C LEU A 340 -11.41 -5.47 -32.30
N LEU A 341 -11.84 -5.28 -33.53
CA LEU A 341 -12.48 -4.07 -34.06
C LEU A 341 -11.61 -2.81 -34.04
N LEU A 342 -11.13 -2.34 -32.91
CA LEU A 342 -10.41 -1.07 -32.77
C LEU A 342 -8.98 -1.24 -32.24
N ASN A 343 -8.76 -2.22 -31.38
CA ASN A 343 -7.47 -2.46 -30.75
C ASN A 343 -6.65 -3.51 -31.50
N PRO A 344 -5.33 -3.37 -31.63
CA PRO A 344 -4.47 -4.36 -32.23
C PRO A 344 -4.30 -5.59 -31.31
N THR A 345 -4.14 -6.78 -31.91
CA THR A 345 -3.70 -7.97 -31.17
C THR A 345 -2.21 -7.87 -30.87
N GLN A 346 -1.83 -8.13 -29.64
CA GLN A 346 -0.42 -8.15 -29.20
C GLN A 346 0.05 -9.58 -28.98
N ILE A 347 1.19 -9.94 -29.56
CA ILE A 347 1.84 -11.24 -29.41
C ILE A 347 3.25 -11.02 -28.91
N CYS A 348 3.57 -11.61 -27.75
CA CYS A 348 4.90 -11.59 -27.17
C CYS A 348 5.42 -13.01 -27.00
N VAL A 349 6.66 -13.30 -27.46
CA VAL A 349 7.34 -14.57 -27.18
C VAL A 349 8.57 -14.30 -26.35
N PHE A 350 8.71 -15.08 -25.28
CA PHE A 350 9.84 -14.99 -24.36
C PHE A 350 10.63 -16.29 -24.34
N GLU A 351 11.95 -16.17 -24.35
CA GLU A 351 12.86 -17.22 -23.97
C GLU A 351 12.84 -17.40 -22.45
N VAL A 352 12.67 -18.61 -21.97
CA VAL A 352 12.70 -18.96 -20.55
C VAL A 352 14.14 -19.26 -20.12
N GLN A 353 14.64 -18.53 -19.14
CA GLN A 353 15.98 -18.67 -18.59
C GLN A 353 15.90 -18.95 -17.09
N MET A 354 15.76 -20.22 -16.68
CA MET A 354 15.53 -20.64 -15.29
C MET A 354 14.35 -19.88 -14.63
N SER A 355 14.61 -18.82 -13.91
CA SER A 355 13.59 -18.02 -13.21
C SER A 355 13.31 -16.67 -13.86
N SER A 356 13.88 -16.39 -15.04
CA SER A 356 13.76 -15.14 -15.77
C SER A 356 13.24 -15.34 -17.18
N ALA A 357 12.75 -14.26 -17.78
CA ALA A 357 12.22 -14.22 -19.14
C ALA A 357 12.91 -13.14 -19.97
N ARG A 358 13.28 -13.48 -21.20
CA ARG A 358 13.86 -12.55 -22.17
C ARG A 358 12.94 -12.45 -23.38
N LEU A 359 12.45 -11.25 -23.69
CA LEU A 359 11.61 -11.03 -24.87
C LEU A 359 12.42 -11.25 -26.16
N VAL A 360 11.99 -12.16 -27.01
CA VAL A 360 12.68 -12.48 -28.27
C VAL A 360 11.83 -12.19 -29.49
N TYR A 361 10.54 -12.09 -29.34
CA TYR A 361 9.61 -11.75 -30.42
C TYR A 361 8.48 -10.87 -29.92
N TRP A 362 8.10 -9.88 -30.71
CA TRP A 362 6.92 -9.06 -30.53
C TRP A 362 6.31 -8.73 -31.88
N GLU A 363 4.99 -8.84 -31.96
CA GLU A 363 4.22 -8.42 -33.12
C GLU A 363 2.90 -7.80 -32.69
N GLU A 364 2.59 -6.70 -33.33
CA GLU A 364 1.30 -6.01 -33.24
C GLU A 364 0.53 -6.23 -34.54
N ILE A 365 -0.65 -6.86 -34.45
CA ILE A 365 -1.51 -7.11 -35.60
C ILE A 365 -2.69 -6.14 -35.53
N SER A 366 -2.71 -5.17 -36.42
CA SER A 366 -3.84 -4.23 -36.56
C SER A 366 -5.09 -4.96 -37.04
N PRO A 367 -6.30 -4.57 -36.56
CA PRO A 367 -7.53 -5.08 -37.11
C PRO A 367 -7.61 -4.88 -38.63
N VAL A 368 -7.91 -5.93 -39.36
CA VAL A 368 -8.11 -5.88 -40.81
C VAL A 368 -9.59 -6.12 -41.07
N PRO A 369 -10.27 -5.30 -41.90
CA PRO A 369 -11.64 -5.60 -42.30
C PRO A 369 -11.71 -7.00 -42.91
N PRO A 370 -12.72 -7.82 -42.57
CA PRO A 370 -12.84 -9.18 -43.06
C PRO A 370 -13.04 -9.18 -44.59
N GLU A 371 -12.32 -10.08 -45.27
CA GLU A 371 -12.63 -10.39 -46.66
C GLU A 371 -13.97 -11.11 -46.74
N GLU A 372 -14.65 -11.00 -47.88
CA GLU A 372 -15.95 -11.65 -48.07
C GLU A 372 -15.85 -13.17 -47.84
N GLY A 373 -16.62 -13.67 -46.85
CA GLY A 373 -16.61 -15.07 -46.47
C GLY A 373 -15.58 -15.48 -45.41
N THR A 374 -14.78 -14.54 -44.87
CA THR A 374 -13.87 -14.77 -43.74
C THR A 374 -14.40 -14.14 -42.47
N ARG A 375 -13.91 -14.61 -41.30
CA ARG A 375 -14.19 -13.98 -40.01
C ARG A 375 -13.13 -12.94 -39.71
N ASP A 376 -13.48 -11.90 -38.99
CA ASP A 376 -12.60 -10.77 -38.65
C ASP A 376 -11.27 -11.20 -38.02
N TYR A 377 -11.21 -12.36 -37.33
CA TYR A 377 -10.05 -12.87 -36.63
C TYR A 377 -9.29 -14.02 -37.34
N ASP A 378 -9.73 -14.48 -38.52
CA ASP A 378 -9.02 -15.54 -39.25
C ASP A 378 -7.56 -15.16 -39.58
N PRO A 379 -7.19 -13.93 -39.93
CA PRO A 379 -5.80 -13.52 -40.15
C PRO A 379 -4.96 -13.64 -38.86
N ILE A 380 -5.55 -13.31 -37.72
CA ILE A 380 -4.90 -13.41 -36.39
C ILE A 380 -4.59 -14.88 -36.06
N ILE A 381 -5.57 -15.77 -36.24
CA ILE A 381 -5.40 -17.22 -36.02
C ILE A 381 -4.29 -17.77 -36.92
N LYS A 382 -4.32 -17.42 -38.21
CA LYS A 382 -3.30 -17.84 -39.17
C LYS A 382 -1.91 -17.40 -38.74
N ARG A 383 -1.76 -16.14 -38.32
CA ARG A 383 -0.47 -15.59 -37.93
C ARG A 383 0.07 -16.23 -36.65
N ILE A 384 -0.76 -16.46 -35.66
CA ILE A 384 -0.35 -17.15 -34.42
C ILE A 384 0.14 -18.59 -34.73
N LYS A 385 -0.58 -19.30 -35.60
CA LYS A 385 -0.18 -20.65 -36.05
C LYS A 385 1.15 -20.66 -36.83
N GLU A 386 1.40 -19.63 -37.64
CA GLU A 386 2.68 -19.46 -38.32
C GLU A 386 3.81 -19.24 -37.32
N ILE A 387 3.67 -18.33 -36.35
CA ILE A 387 4.67 -18.09 -35.31
C ILE A 387 4.94 -19.38 -34.54
N TYR A 388 3.89 -20.09 -34.11
CA TYR A 388 4.05 -21.35 -33.38
C TYR A 388 4.84 -22.40 -34.20
N ARG A 389 4.56 -22.51 -35.50
CA ARG A 389 5.28 -23.40 -36.44
C ARG A 389 6.74 -22.98 -36.61
N ASP A 390 7.02 -21.67 -36.74
CA ASP A 390 8.37 -21.14 -36.98
C ASP A 390 9.28 -21.43 -35.76
N TYR A 391 8.70 -21.52 -34.56
CA TYR A 391 9.39 -21.97 -33.35
C TYR A 391 9.55 -23.50 -33.23
N ASN A 392 9.20 -24.28 -34.24
CA ASN A 392 9.44 -25.73 -34.32
C ASN A 392 9.03 -26.53 -33.07
N GLY A 393 7.92 -26.16 -32.44
CA GLY A 393 7.41 -26.80 -31.22
C GLY A 393 8.17 -26.45 -29.92
N GLN A 394 9.11 -25.52 -29.96
CA GLN A 394 9.85 -25.08 -28.78
C GLN A 394 9.03 -24.11 -27.90
N ILE A 395 7.88 -23.59 -28.40
CA ILE A 395 6.91 -22.88 -27.54
C ILE A 395 6.21 -23.94 -26.71
N THR A 396 6.57 -24.01 -25.44
CA THR A 396 6.08 -25.02 -24.50
C THR A 396 4.74 -24.67 -23.91
N ARG A 397 4.43 -23.36 -23.79
CA ARG A 397 3.17 -22.83 -23.26
C ARG A 397 2.75 -21.56 -23.99
N ILE A 398 1.44 -21.44 -24.17
CA ILE A 398 0.78 -20.26 -24.74
C ILE A 398 -0.26 -19.79 -23.73
N TYR A 399 -0.29 -18.49 -23.46
CA TYR A 399 -1.16 -17.81 -22.50
C TYR A 399 -2.05 -16.79 -23.23
N PRO A 400 -3.11 -17.25 -23.91
CA PRO A 400 -4.01 -16.33 -24.63
C PRO A 400 -5.10 -15.80 -23.70
N ASP A 401 -5.50 -14.54 -23.88
CA ASP A 401 -6.71 -14.02 -23.25
C ASP A 401 -7.95 -14.72 -23.83
N ALA A 402 -8.63 -15.50 -23.02
CA ALA A 402 -9.87 -16.17 -23.40
C ALA A 402 -11.13 -15.46 -22.84
N THR A 403 -11.07 -14.14 -22.69
CA THR A 403 -12.23 -13.34 -22.27
C THR A 403 -13.06 -12.95 -23.51
N ALA A 404 -14.36 -12.98 -23.40
CA ALA A 404 -15.29 -12.61 -24.48
C ALA A 404 -15.01 -13.36 -25.80
N ALA A 405 -14.69 -12.63 -26.87
CA ALA A 405 -14.40 -13.22 -28.20
C ALA A 405 -13.11 -14.06 -28.23
N GLY A 406 -12.19 -13.86 -27.30
CA GLY A 406 -10.96 -14.64 -27.16
C GLY A 406 -11.22 -16.14 -26.95
N ILE A 407 -12.38 -16.53 -26.41
CA ILE A 407 -12.81 -17.93 -26.29
C ILE A 407 -12.79 -18.62 -27.66
N GLN A 408 -13.47 -18.03 -28.64
CA GLN A 408 -13.62 -18.62 -29.97
C GLN A 408 -12.29 -18.64 -30.71
N ILE A 409 -11.52 -17.56 -30.62
CA ILE A 409 -10.20 -17.46 -31.25
C ILE A 409 -9.27 -18.51 -30.69
N THR A 410 -9.22 -18.66 -29.37
CA THR A 410 -8.36 -19.66 -28.70
C THR A 410 -8.78 -21.08 -29.07
N ALA A 411 -10.09 -21.37 -29.13
CA ALA A 411 -10.59 -22.68 -29.57
C ALA A 411 -10.20 -22.98 -31.04
N ASP A 412 -10.23 -21.99 -31.92
CA ASP A 412 -9.88 -22.14 -33.33
C ASP A 412 -8.37 -22.31 -33.56
N LEU A 413 -7.51 -21.93 -32.61
CA LEU A 413 -6.08 -22.26 -32.66
C LEU A 413 -5.83 -23.79 -32.63
N THR A 414 -6.73 -24.57 -32.03
CA THR A 414 -6.62 -26.02 -31.92
C THR A 414 -7.17 -26.80 -33.12
N LYS A 415 -7.77 -26.10 -34.11
CA LYS A 415 -8.39 -26.70 -35.30
C LYS A 415 -7.40 -26.79 -36.45
N GLU A 416 -7.63 -27.75 -37.37
CA GLU A 416 -6.89 -27.84 -38.63
C GLU A 416 -7.19 -26.63 -39.57
N PRO A 417 -6.30 -26.25 -40.46
CA PRO A 417 -4.94 -26.79 -40.63
C PRO A 417 -3.95 -26.18 -39.59
N SER A 418 -2.81 -26.86 -39.41
CA SER A 418 -1.72 -26.40 -38.55
C SER A 418 -2.15 -26.18 -37.09
N ARG A 419 -2.87 -27.12 -36.52
CA ARG A 419 -3.37 -27.06 -35.14
C ARG A 419 -2.27 -26.87 -34.11
N ILE A 420 -2.53 -26.06 -33.09
CA ILE A 420 -1.74 -25.99 -31.88
C ILE A 420 -2.31 -27.02 -30.89
N PRO A 421 -1.48 -27.92 -30.31
CA PRO A 421 -1.96 -28.89 -29.33
C PRO A 421 -2.59 -28.19 -28.11
N SER A 422 -3.78 -28.64 -27.70
CA SER A 422 -4.49 -28.01 -26.58
C SER A 422 -3.71 -28.05 -25.25
N ASN A 423 -2.87 -29.07 -25.04
CA ASN A 423 -1.98 -29.18 -23.87
C ASN A 423 -0.86 -28.11 -23.86
N ARG A 424 -0.66 -27.36 -24.93
CA ARG A 424 0.25 -26.21 -24.97
C ARG A 424 -0.44 -24.91 -24.57
N ILE A 425 -1.77 -24.88 -24.54
CA ILE A 425 -2.55 -23.71 -24.16
C ILE A 425 -2.82 -23.79 -22.66
N TYR A 426 -2.36 -22.78 -21.93
CA TYR A 426 -2.63 -22.68 -20.49
C TYR A 426 -4.07 -22.22 -20.27
N SER A 427 -4.75 -22.84 -19.29
CA SER A 427 -6.06 -22.41 -18.83
C SER A 427 -6.04 -22.22 -17.31
N ASN A 428 -6.54 -21.11 -16.83
CA ASN A 428 -6.67 -20.88 -15.39
C ASN A 428 -7.91 -21.61 -14.83
N GLU A 429 -8.03 -21.69 -13.51
CA GLU A 429 -9.13 -22.40 -12.83
C GLU A 429 -10.52 -21.90 -13.28
N THR A 430 -10.68 -20.60 -13.48
CA THR A 430 -11.95 -20.00 -13.92
C THR A 430 -12.29 -20.41 -15.37
N ALA A 431 -11.31 -20.47 -16.26
CA ALA A 431 -11.49 -20.94 -17.62
C ALA A 431 -11.82 -22.46 -17.63
N ALA A 432 -11.12 -23.25 -16.81
CA ALA A 432 -11.38 -24.67 -16.68
C ALA A 432 -12.81 -24.96 -16.16
N LYS A 433 -13.32 -24.20 -15.19
CA LYS A 433 -14.71 -24.29 -14.71
C LYS A 433 -15.75 -23.95 -15.80
N LYS A 434 -15.36 -23.17 -16.80
CA LYS A 434 -16.20 -22.82 -17.97
C LYS A 434 -15.98 -23.74 -19.16
N GLU A 435 -15.12 -24.74 -19.03
CA GLU A 435 -14.75 -25.67 -20.10
C GLU A 435 -14.16 -24.99 -21.36
N VAL A 436 -13.45 -23.88 -21.15
CA VAL A 436 -12.80 -23.13 -22.24
C VAL A 436 -11.28 -23.16 -22.11
N LEU A 437 -10.59 -23.06 -23.23
CA LEU A 437 -9.13 -22.94 -23.29
C LEU A 437 -8.72 -21.49 -23.12
N GLY A 438 -7.55 -21.27 -22.50
CA GLY A 438 -6.95 -19.96 -22.33
C GLY A 438 -7.16 -19.36 -20.94
N VAL A 439 -6.84 -18.10 -20.79
CA VAL A 439 -6.92 -17.35 -19.53
C VAL A 439 -8.22 -16.56 -19.48
N TRP A 440 -9.11 -16.90 -18.53
CA TRP A 440 -10.30 -16.11 -18.28
C TRP A 440 -9.99 -15.02 -17.26
N MET A 441 -9.95 -13.75 -17.72
CA MET A 441 -9.59 -12.62 -16.89
C MET A 441 -10.78 -12.08 -16.07
N THR A 442 -10.84 -12.44 -14.78
CA THR A 442 -11.69 -11.73 -13.78
C THR A 442 -10.89 -10.59 -13.15
N GLY A 443 -11.56 -9.62 -12.53
CA GLY A 443 -10.87 -8.51 -11.84
C GLY A 443 -9.85 -8.97 -10.79
N PRO A 444 -10.21 -9.89 -9.86
CA PRO A 444 -9.23 -10.45 -8.91
C PRO A 444 -8.07 -11.19 -9.59
N PHE A 445 -8.35 -12.01 -10.62
CA PHE A 445 -7.30 -12.73 -11.33
C PHE A 445 -6.36 -11.76 -12.08
N LYS A 446 -6.88 -10.74 -12.78
CA LYS A 446 -6.06 -9.71 -13.42
C LYS A 446 -5.17 -8.99 -12.39
N HIS A 447 -5.68 -8.74 -11.19
CA HIS A 447 -4.88 -8.18 -10.11
C HIS A 447 -3.70 -9.08 -9.74
N GLU A 448 -3.91 -10.38 -9.52
CA GLU A 448 -2.85 -11.34 -9.18
C GLU A 448 -1.84 -11.49 -10.32
N MET A 449 -2.31 -11.57 -11.57
CA MET A 449 -1.47 -11.61 -12.77
C MET A 449 -0.56 -10.38 -12.86
N MET A 450 -1.11 -9.19 -12.67
CA MET A 450 -0.36 -7.94 -12.68
C MET A 450 0.65 -7.84 -11.53
N GLN A 451 0.30 -8.32 -10.33
CA GLN A 451 1.24 -8.38 -9.20
C GLN A 451 2.40 -9.35 -9.46
N ASN A 452 2.13 -10.51 -10.06
CA ASN A 452 3.19 -11.44 -10.48
C ASN A 452 4.11 -10.78 -11.52
N TYR A 453 3.54 -10.12 -12.52
CA TYR A 453 4.28 -9.40 -13.55
C TYR A 453 5.13 -8.27 -12.97
N ARG A 454 4.54 -7.45 -12.09
CA ARG A 454 5.28 -6.40 -11.36
C ARG A 454 6.47 -6.99 -10.58
N THR A 455 6.28 -8.13 -9.93
CA THR A 455 7.35 -8.81 -9.19
C THR A 455 8.48 -9.23 -10.13
N MET A 456 8.18 -9.77 -11.32
CA MET A 456 9.19 -10.12 -12.32
C MET A 456 10.04 -8.91 -12.75
N ILE A 457 9.39 -7.75 -12.93
CA ILE A 457 10.06 -6.48 -13.25
C ILE A 457 10.94 -6.01 -12.09
N MET A 458 10.39 -5.97 -10.87
CA MET A 458 11.11 -5.47 -9.69
C MET A 458 12.30 -6.34 -9.28
N ASP A 459 12.20 -7.66 -9.50
CA ASP A 459 13.28 -8.61 -9.24
C ASP A 459 14.35 -8.62 -10.35
N GLY A 460 14.18 -7.83 -11.42
CA GLY A 460 15.08 -7.81 -12.59
C GLY A 460 15.08 -9.11 -13.40
N ARG A 461 14.00 -9.90 -13.28
CA ARG A 461 13.81 -11.19 -13.93
C ARG A 461 13.21 -11.08 -15.32
N LEU A 462 12.71 -9.91 -15.70
CA LEU A 462 12.25 -9.59 -17.04
C LEU A 462 13.34 -8.83 -17.79
N LYS A 463 13.62 -9.24 -19.02
CA LYS A 463 14.56 -8.58 -19.92
C LYS A 463 13.89 -8.27 -21.26
N VAL A 464 13.99 -7.01 -21.67
CA VAL A 464 13.41 -6.49 -22.91
C VAL A 464 14.44 -5.67 -23.68
N PRO A 465 14.46 -5.70 -25.02
CA PRO A 465 15.41 -4.88 -25.79
C PRO A 465 14.93 -3.44 -25.89
N LYS A 466 15.85 -2.48 -25.81
CA LYS A 466 15.58 -1.06 -26.06
C LYS A 466 15.57 -0.76 -27.55
N LEU A 467 14.65 -1.40 -28.27
CA LEU A 467 14.47 -1.25 -29.71
C LEU A 467 13.16 -0.55 -30.05
N GLU A 468 13.20 0.44 -30.93
CA GLU A 468 12.01 1.12 -31.39
C GLU A 468 11.29 0.31 -32.51
N PRO A 469 9.96 0.39 -32.60
CA PRO A 469 9.04 1.20 -31.77
C PRO A 469 8.62 0.51 -30.48
N TYR A 470 9.08 -0.71 -30.22
CA TYR A 470 8.68 -1.54 -29.08
C TYR A 470 8.97 -0.84 -27.73
N TRP A 471 10.20 -0.29 -27.57
CA TRP A 471 10.62 0.31 -26.31
C TRP A 471 9.75 1.51 -25.90
N THR A 472 9.45 2.37 -26.87
CA THR A 472 8.54 3.49 -26.61
C THR A 472 7.15 3.00 -26.21
N LYS A 473 6.59 2.01 -26.90
CA LYS A 473 5.28 1.43 -26.54
C LYS A 473 5.32 0.76 -25.16
N PHE A 474 6.35 -0.04 -24.89
CA PHE A 474 6.57 -0.65 -23.58
C PHE A 474 6.54 0.39 -22.45
N MET A 475 7.34 1.45 -22.59
CA MET A 475 7.40 2.52 -21.59
C MET A 475 6.06 3.26 -21.44
N LEU A 476 5.39 3.60 -22.54
CA LEU A 476 4.12 4.34 -22.52
C LEU A 476 3.01 3.56 -21.80
N GLU A 477 2.83 2.28 -22.11
CA GLU A 477 1.77 1.47 -21.53
C GLU A 477 2.02 1.18 -20.04
N HIS A 478 3.27 0.87 -19.66
CA HIS A 478 3.62 0.57 -18.28
C HIS A 478 3.63 1.81 -17.38
N ASP A 479 4.12 2.94 -17.89
CA ASP A 479 4.11 4.21 -17.16
C ASP A 479 2.70 4.84 -17.14
N GLY A 480 1.88 4.57 -18.15
CA GLY A 480 0.56 5.17 -18.34
C GLY A 480 -0.59 4.41 -17.67
N VAL A 481 -0.41 3.15 -17.28
CA VAL A 481 -1.51 2.35 -16.73
C VAL A 481 -2.16 3.01 -15.51
N VAL A 482 -3.48 3.14 -15.54
CA VAL A 482 -4.26 3.72 -14.45
C VAL A 482 -4.73 2.62 -13.50
N VAL A 483 -4.43 2.75 -12.24
CA VAL A 483 -4.79 1.75 -11.22
C VAL A 483 -5.84 2.31 -10.27
N GLN A 484 -6.97 1.62 -10.15
CA GLN A 484 -8.06 1.98 -9.26
C GLN A 484 -8.30 0.85 -8.25
N LYS A 485 -8.35 1.20 -6.97
CA LYS A 485 -8.72 0.23 -5.92
C LYS A 485 -10.23 -0.01 -5.95
N VAL A 486 -10.62 -1.27 -6.04
CA VAL A 486 -12.01 -1.71 -5.86
C VAL A 486 -12.17 -2.17 -4.42
N THR A 487 -13.07 -1.51 -3.69
CA THR A 487 -13.40 -1.83 -2.29
C THR A 487 -14.76 -2.53 -2.23
N GLY A 488 -14.88 -3.55 -1.39
CA GLY A 488 -16.11 -4.33 -1.24
C GLY A 488 -15.81 -5.72 -0.69
N THR A 489 -16.60 -6.72 -1.08
CA THR A 489 -16.40 -8.12 -0.70
C THR A 489 -15.10 -8.72 -1.25
N ALA A 490 -14.55 -8.16 -2.34
CA ALA A 490 -13.26 -8.53 -2.89
C ALA A 490 -12.41 -7.25 -3.06
N ASN A 491 -11.33 -7.13 -2.27
CA ASN A 491 -10.36 -6.05 -2.41
C ASN A 491 -9.34 -6.39 -3.50
N TYR A 492 -9.41 -5.71 -4.65
CA TYR A 492 -8.44 -5.88 -5.73
C TYR A 492 -8.17 -4.56 -6.45
N LEU A 493 -7.07 -4.50 -7.21
CA LEU A 493 -6.73 -3.37 -8.07
C LEU A 493 -7.32 -3.61 -9.47
N LYS A 494 -8.07 -2.63 -9.98
CA LYS A 494 -8.55 -2.61 -11.37
C LYS A 494 -7.58 -1.79 -12.21
N PHE A 495 -7.12 -2.36 -13.30
CA PHE A 495 -6.22 -1.74 -14.27
C PHE A 495 -7.03 -1.20 -15.44
N LYS A 496 -6.77 0.04 -15.81
CA LYS A 496 -7.46 0.75 -16.88
C LYS A 496 -6.45 1.36 -17.84
N GLU A 497 -6.88 1.50 -19.07
CA GLU A 497 -6.17 2.25 -20.09
C GLU A 497 -6.03 3.72 -19.69
N PRO A 498 -4.89 4.37 -20.01
CA PRO A 498 -4.76 5.81 -19.89
C PRO A 498 -5.63 6.51 -20.95
N VAL A 499 -5.96 7.77 -20.72
CA VAL A 499 -6.73 8.56 -21.70
C VAL A 499 -5.94 8.65 -23.02
N GLY A 500 -6.53 8.11 -24.09
CA GLY A 500 -5.90 8.11 -25.43
C GLY A 500 -4.76 7.09 -25.62
N GLY A 501 -4.63 6.10 -24.72
CA GLY A 501 -3.66 5.01 -24.82
C GLY A 501 -4.29 3.63 -24.64
N THR A 502 -3.47 2.58 -24.76
CA THR A 502 -3.84 1.18 -24.53
C THR A 502 -2.96 0.56 -23.46
N ILE A 503 -3.30 -0.66 -23.02
CA ILE A 503 -2.46 -1.53 -22.18
C ILE A 503 -2.34 -2.94 -22.77
N ASP A 504 -2.56 -3.09 -24.05
CA ASP A 504 -2.67 -4.39 -24.73
C ASP A 504 -1.31 -5.13 -24.76
N LEU A 505 -0.19 -4.39 -25.00
CA LEU A 505 1.15 -4.94 -24.90
C LEU A 505 1.46 -5.39 -23.44
N LEU A 506 1.10 -4.55 -22.48
CA LEU A 506 1.28 -4.86 -21.06
C LEU A 506 0.51 -6.12 -20.68
N ASP A 507 -0.75 -6.25 -21.11
CA ASP A 507 -1.59 -7.44 -20.83
C ASP A 507 -1.00 -8.70 -21.48
N SER A 508 -0.54 -8.62 -22.75
CA SER A 508 0.12 -9.73 -23.43
C SER A 508 1.40 -10.20 -22.71
N MET A 509 2.22 -9.26 -22.23
CA MET A 509 3.43 -9.57 -21.46
C MET A 509 3.09 -10.19 -20.10
N ALA A 510 2.12 -9.62 -19.39
CA ALA A 510 1.69 -10.11 -18.08
C ALA A 510 1.09 -11.52 -18.17
N LEU A 511 0.36 -11.84 -19.25
CA LEU A 511 -0.14 -13.17 -19.55
C LEU A 511 1.01 -14.18 -19.69
N ALA A 512 2.04 -13.88 -20.48
CA ALA A 512 3.20 -14.76 -20.60
C ALA A 512 3.90 -15.02 -19.25
N MET A 513 3.99 -13.99 -18.38
CA MET A 513 4.63 -14.08 -17.07
C MET A 513 3.85 -14.94 -16.07
N LEU A 514 2.62 -15.36 -16.36
CA LEU A 514 1.93 -16.39 -15.58
C LEU A 514 2.72 -17.70 -15.50
N HIS A 515 3.61 -17.96 -16.46
CA HIS A 515 4.53 -19.11 -16.43
C HIS A 515 5.33 -19.20 -15.12
N PHE A 516 5.68 -18.09 -14.52
CA PHE A 516 6.47 -18.00 -13.29
C PHE A 516 5.62 -17.83 -12.02
N SER A 517 4.30 -17.90 -12.13
CA SER A 517 3.41 -17.86 -10.96
C SER A 517 3.39 -19.20 -10.23
N LYS A 518 3.11 -19.17 -8.92
CA LYS A 518 3.00 -20.40 -8.10
C LYS A 518 1.91 -21.36 -8.58
N GLU A 519 0.89 -20.86 -9.27
CA GLU A 519 -0.21 -21.66 -9.80
C GLU A 519 0.16 -22.40 -11.10
N ALA A 520 1.03 -21.82 -11.92
CA ALA A 520 1.48 -22.45 -13.16
C ALA A 520 2.32 -23.72 -12.94
N VAL A 521 2.84 -23.93 -11.72
CA VAL A 521 3.64 -25.11 -11.34
C VAL A 521 2.79 -26.33 -11.00
N LYS A 522 1.47 -26.19 -10.87
CA LYS A 522 0.57 -27.35 -10.69
C LYS A 522 0.30 -28.01 -12.04
N PRO A 523 0.75 -29.24 -12.29
CA PRO A 523 0.37 -29.94 -13.53
C PRO A 523 -1.16 -30.10 -13.53
N PHE A 524 -1.78 -29.71 -14.62
CA PHE A 524 -3.21 -29.90 -14.83
C PHE A 524 -3.51 -31.40 -15.00
N LEU A 525 -3.85 -32.08 -13.90
CA LEU A 525 -4.25 -33.50 -13.84
C LEU A 525 -5.74 -33.66 -14.19
N GLY A 526 -6.22 -33.00 -15.24
CA GLY A 526 -7.65 -32.89 -15.52
C GLY A 526 -8.19 -33.57 -16.78
N PHE A 527 -7.36 -34.10 -17.70
CA PHE A 527 -7.87 -34.77 -18.93
C PHE A 527 -7.06 -36.00 -19.33
N ALA A 528 -6.91 -36.96 -18.45
CA ALA A 528 -6.34 -38.27 -18.82
C ALA A 528 -6.81 -39.38 -17.89
N ALA A 529 -8.12 -39.58 -17.76
CA ALA A 529 -8.67 -40.72 -17.04
C ALA A 529 -9.95 -41.31 -17.67
N SER A 530 -10.10 -41.26 -19.00
CA SER A 530 -11.23 -41.94 -19.67
C SER A 530 -10.86 -42.83 -20.84
N GLU A 531 -9.57 -43.16 -21.07
CA GLU A 531 -9.21 -44.18 -22.06
C GLU A 531 -8.09 -45.07 -21.54
N MET A 532 -8.37 -45.92 -20.56
CA MET A 532 -7.69 -47.19 -20.32
C MET A 532 -8.56 -48.12 -19.49
N VAL A 533 -9.67 -48.50 -20.07
CA VAL A 533 -10.25 -49.85 -19.81
C VAL A 533 -10.44 -50.44 -21.18
N ILE A 534 -9.66 -51.44 -21.53
CA ILE A 534 -10.06 -52.65 -22.25
C ILE A 534 -8.79 -53.48 -22.58
N ARG A 535 -8.83 -54.65 -21.96
CA ARG A 535 -8.28 -55.98 -22.20
C ARG A 535 -6.86 -56.27 -21.80
#